data_595686eb2759cce8266fcc0c6e3858c7
#
_entry.id   595686eb2759cce8266fcc0c6e3858c7
#
_cell.length_a   1.000
_cell.length_b   1.000
_cell.length_c   1.000
_cell.angle_alpha   90.00
_cell.angle_beta   90.00
_cell.angle_gamma   90.00
#
_symmetry.space_group_name_H-M   'P 1'
#
loop_
_entity.id
_entity.type
_entity.pdbx_description
1 polymer ?
#
loop_
_entity_poly.entity_id
_entity_poly.type
_entity_poly.pdbx_seq_one_letter_code
_entity_poly.pdbx_strand_id
1 'polypeptide(L)'
;PCPLLRVALNTHPRNQIEGIHFLPLNQLNDAEQDFFANTLDNFNKKIWRAPKSAKASRYSLAVLVDPQEKFPPSNKGALHKLTEVAKKMNIHVEMITEDDAIRLLEFDALFIRTTTSLNHYTFHLSQLAAQNGMAVIDDPLSIIRCTNKVYLWAFLLS
;
A
#
# COMPACT_ATOMS: atom_id res chain seq x y z
N PRO A 1 -28.61 -0.98 -10.42
CA PRO A 1 -28.29 0.36 -10.88
C PRO A 1 -26.96 0.76 -10.30
N CYS A 2 -26.03 1.23 -11.15
CA CYS A 2 -24.74 1.72 -10.70
C CYS A 2 -24.95 3.11 -10.09
N PRO A 3 -24.66 3.35 -8.80
CA PRO A 3 -24.84 4.67 -8.23
C PRO A 3 -23.78 5.62 -8.81
N LEU A 4 -24.21 6.82 -9.19
CA LEU A 4 -23.29 7.89 -9.50
C LEU A 4 -22.72 8.48 -8.20
N LEU A 5 -21.43 8.74 -8.21
CA LEU A 5 -20.73 9.34 -7.07
C LEU A 5 -20.09 10.67 -7.52
N ARG A 6 -20.29 11.71 -6.73
CA ARG A 6 -19.50 12.94 -6.81
C ARG A 6 -18.34 12.84 -5.82
N VAL A 7 -17.12 12.92 -6.33
CA VAL A 7 -15.90 12.90 -5.52
C VAL A 7 -15.33 14.30 -5.49
N ALA A 8 -15.26 14.92 -4.30
CA ALA A 8 -14.58 16.18 -4.10
C ALA A 8 -13.10 15.91 -3.80
N LEU A 9 -12.21 16.56 -4.57
CA LEU A 9 -10.77 16.42 -4.40
C LEU A 9 -10.18 17.74 -3.92
N ASN A 10 -9.36 17.69 -2.89
CA ASN A 10 -8.48 18.79 -2.50
C ASN A 10 -7.17 18.69 -3.30
N THR A 11 -6.89 19.73 -4.09
CA THR A 11 -5.72 19.77 -4.98
C THR A 11 -4.45 20.30 -4.31
N HIS A 12 -4.49 20.74 -3.04
CA HIS A 12 -3.34 21.27 -2.31
C HIS A 12 -3.23 20.69 -0.90
N PRO A 13 -2.05 20.22 -0.48
CA PRO A 13 -0.80 19.94 -1.20
C PRO A 13 -0.71 18.53 -1.81
N ARG A 14 -1.72 17.70 -1.61
CA ARG A 14 -1.83 16.32 -2.15
C ARG A 14 -3.29 16.10 -2.55
N ASN A 15 -3.52 15.49 -3.71
CA ASN A 15 -4.85 15.11 -4.18
C ASN A 15 -5.53 14.19 -3.14
N GLN A 16 -6.24 14.78 -2.20
CA GLN A 16 -6.98 14.05 -1.17
C GLN A 16 -8.46 14.09 -1.48
N ILE A 17 -9.14 12.99 -1.22
CA ILE A 17 -10.60 12.94 -1.30
C ILE A 17 -11.15 13.65 -0.07
N GLU A 18 -11.83 14.79 -0.28
CA GLU A 18 -12.52 15.53 0.78
C GLU A 18 -13.89 14.95 1.10
N GLY A 19 -14.54 14.36 0.10
CA GLY A 19 -15.85 13.77 0.30
C GLY A 19 -16.31 12.95 -0.89
N ILE A 20 -17.19 12.00 -0.60
CA ILE A 20 -17.87 11.17 -1.60
C ILE A 20 -19.37 11.26 -1.31
N HIS A 21 -20.13 11.69 -2.30
CA HIS A 21 -21.58 11.86 -2.18
C HIS A 21 -22.30 11.10 -3.29
N PHE A 22 -23.40 10.45 -2.96
CA PHE A 22 -24.29 9.90 -3.97
C PHE A 22 -24.89 11.03 -4.81
N LEU A 23 -24.89 10.89 -6.12
CA LEU A 23 -25.41 11.87 -7.05
C LEU A 23 -26.60 11.27 -7.81
N PRO A 24 -27.83 11.73 -7.54
CA PRO A 24 -28.99 11.33 -8.32
C PRO A 24 -28.92 11.88 -9.74
N LEU A 25 -29.39 11.12 -10.73
CA LEU A 25 -29.38 11.53 -12.15
C LEU A 25 -30.06 12.87 -12.43
N ASN A 26 -31.12 13.18 -11.68
CA ASN A 26 -31.85 14.43 -11.82
C ASN A 26 -31.10 15.68 -11.29
N GLN A 27 -29.96 15.51 -10.67
CA GLN A 27 -29.08 16.61 -10.23
C GLN A 27 -27.92 16.88 -11.20
N LEU A 28 -27.85 16.13 -12.30
CA LEU A 28 -26.89 16.39 -13.37
C LEU A 28 -27.43 17.50 -14.26
N ASN A 29 -26.57 18.43 -14.66
CA ASN A 29 -26.88 19.37 -15.72
C ASN A 29 -26.85 18.68 -17.10
N ASP A 30 -27.37 19.33 -18.15
CA ASP A 30 -27.48 18.73 -19.48
C ASP A 30 -26.15 18.23 -20.04
N ALA A 31 -25.05 18.98 -19.85
CA ALA A 31 -23.72 18.59 -20.29
C ALA A 31 -23.18 17.36 -19.52
N GLU A 32 -23.46 17.27 -18.22
CA GLU A 32 -23.10 16.12 -17.39
C GLU A 32 -23.93 14.89 -17.78
N GLN A 33 -25.20 15.05 -18.15
CA GLN A 33 -26.06 13.97 -18.63
C GLN A 33 -25.57 13.41 -19.97
N ASP A 34 -25.22 14.28 -20.92
CA ASP A 34 -24.66 13.88 -22.21
C ASP A 34 -23.31 13.17 -22.03
N PHE A 35 -22.45 13.69 -21.18
CA PHE A 35 -21.16 13.04 -20.86
C PHE A 35 -21.37 11.66 -20.23
N PHE A 36 -22.31 11.56 -19.29
CA PHE A 36 -22.64 10.28 -18.64
C PHE A 36 -23.20 9.27 -19.63
N ALA A 37 -24.15 9.68 -20.51
CA ALA A 37 -24.72 8.81 -21.54
C ALA A 37 -23.65 8.29 -22.50
N ASN A 38 -22.77 9.15 -22.98
CA ASN A 38 -21.66 8.78 -23.87
C ASN A 38 -20.66 7.83 -23.17
N THR A 39 -20.38 8.08 -21.89
CA THR A 39 -19.48 7.24 -21.09
C THR A 39 -20.08 5.86 -20.86
N LEU A 40 -21.38 5.79 -20.55
CA LEU A 40 -22.11 4.54 -20.37
C LEU A 40 -22.18 3.73 -21.67
N ASP A 41 -22.41 4.37 -22.79
CA ASP A 41 -22.38 3.74 -24.12
C ASP A 41 -21.00 3.16 -24.43
N ASN A 42 -19.93 3.90 -24.16
CA ASN A 42 -18.56 3.43 -24.33
C ASN A 42 -18.23 2.29 -23.37
N PHE A 43 -18.75 2.33 -22.16
CA PHE A 43 -18.63 1.25 -21.18
C PHE A 43 -19.32 -0.02 -21.67
N ASN A 44 -20.54 0.08 -22.20
CA ASN A 44 -21.31 -1.05 -22.69
C ASN A 44 -20.72 -1.66 -23.98
N LYS A 45 -20.06 -0.84 -24.80
CA LYS A 45 -19.36 -1.31 -26.01
C LYS A 45 -18.04 -2.03 -25.72
N LYS A 46 -17.46 -1.81 -24.53
CA LYS A 46 -16.25 -2.53 -24.09
C LYS A 46 -16.58 -3.99 -23.80
N ILE A 47 -15.90 -4.90 -24.50
CA ILE A 47 -15.92 -6.31 -24.11
C ILE A 47 -15.12 -6.43 -22.80
N TRP A 48 -15.82 -6.46 -21.69
CA TRP A 48 -15.24 -6.74 -20.37
C TRP A 48 -14.87 -8.22 -20.33
N ARG A 49 -13.65 -8.52 -20.77
CA ARG A 49 -13.06 -9.81 -20.43
C ARG A 49 -12.77 -9.73 -18.93
N ALA A 50 -13.39 -10.65 -18.18
CA ALA A 50 -12.91 -10.88 -16.83
C ALA A 50 -11.39 -11.02 -16.91
N PRO A 51 -10.60 -10.25 -16.15
CA PRO A 51 -9.16 -10.46 -16.11
C PRO A 51 -9.00 -11.96 -15.86
N LYS A 52 -8.18 -12.65 -16.68
CA LYS A 52 -7.81 -14.04 -16.38
C LYS A 52 -7.39 -13.99 -14.94
N SER A 53 -8.13 -14.66 -14.06
CA SER A 53 -7.84 -14.65 -12.66
C SER A 53 -6.39 -15.15 -12.54
N ALA A 54 -5.45 -14.23 -12.37
CA ALA A 54 -4.18 -14.61 -11.78
C ALA A 54 -4.62 -15.36 -10.53
N LYS A 55 -4.20 -16.62 -10.38
CA LYS A 55 -4.50 -17.41 -9.18
C LYS A 55 -4.34 -16.45 -8.02
N ALA A 56 -5.46 -16.13 -7.33
CA ALA A 56 -5.43 -15.17 -6.25
C ALA A 56 -4.32 -15.64 -5.30
N SER A 57 -3.32 -14.80 -5.11
CA SER A 57 -2.24 -15.14 -4.19
C SER A 57 -2.86 -15.38 -2.82
N ARG A 58 -2.35 -16.36 -2.10
CA ARG A 58 -2.90 -16.71 -0.78
C ARG A 58 -2.69 -15.58 0.23
N TYR A 59 -1.57 -14.86 0.08
CA TYR A 59 -1.18 -13.74 0.93
C TYR A 59 -0.59 -12.62 0.09
N SER A 60 -0.66 -11.40 0.61
CA SER A 60 -0.07 -10.19 0.06
C SER A 60 0.99 -9.63 1.03
N LEU A 61 2.17 -9.33 0.51
CA LEU A 61 3.31 -8.82 1.26
C LEU A 61 3.69 -7.43 0.74
N ALA A 62 3.56 -6.42 1.57
CA ALA A 62 4.14 -5.11 1.33
C ALA A 62 5.63 -5.14 1.68
N VAL A 63 6.48 -4.72 0.76
CA VAL A 63 7.92 -4.54 1.01
C VAL A 63 8.23 -3.06 0.97
N LEU A 64 8.46 -2.48 2.15
CA LEU A 64 8.75 -1.06 2.29
C LEU A 64 10.20 -0.78 1.88
N VAL A 65 10.37 0.06 0.86
CA VAL A 65 11.65 0.47 0.32
C VAL A 65 11.72 2.00 0.20
N ASP A 66 12.91 2.55 0.30
CA ASP A 66 13.17 3.94 -0.02
C ASP A 66 14.09 4.01 -1.26
N PRO A 67 13.57 4.45 -2.42
CA PRO A 67 14.37 4.61 -3.64
C PRO A 67 15.48 5.66 -3.54
N GLN A 68 15.38 6.58 -2.57
CA GLN A 68 16.34 7.65 -2.35
C GLN A 68 17.46 7.26 -1.36
N GLU A 69 17.33 6.11 -0.69
CA GLU A 69 18.31 5.66 0.29
C GLU A 69 19.63 5.29 -0.38
N LYS A 70 20.71 5.93 0.05
CA LYS A 70 22.05 5.72 -0.54
C LYS A 70 22.60 4.31 -0.30
N PHE A 71 22.29 3.74 0.86
CA PHE A 71 22.78 2.42 1.28
C PHE A 71 21.62 1.56 1.80
N PRO A 72 20.69 1.13 0.92
CA PRO A 72 19.54 0.35 1.34
C PRO A 72 19.96 -1.03 1.87
N PRO A 73 19.24 -1.59 2.84
CA PRO A 73 19.53 -2.93 3.40
C PRO A 73 19.41 -4.06 2.37
N SER A 74 18.74 -3.81 1.24
CA SER A 74 18.62 -4.75 0.13
C SER A 74 18.91 -4.08 -1.20
N ASN A 75 19.76 -4.70 -2.00
CA ASN A 75 19.95 -4.29 -3.39
C ASN A 75 18.82 -4.81 -4.29
N LYS A 76 18.72 -4.27 -5.51
CA LYS A 76 17.69 -4.64 -6.49
C LYS A 76 17.65 -6.14 -6.81
N GLY A 77 18.81 -6.81 -6.84
CA GLY A 77 18.88 -8.26 -7.09
C GLY A 77 18.26 -9.08 -5.95
N ALA A 78 18.48 -8.67 -4.69
CA ALA A 78 17.88 -9.31 -3.53
C ALA A 78 16.36 -9.15 -3.52
N LEU A 79 15.85 -7.95 -3.83
CA LEU A 79 14.41 -7.69 -3.92
C LEU A 79 13.76 -8.46 -5.07
N HIS A 80 14.42 -8.56 -6.21
CA HIS A 80 13.95 -9.39 -7.32
C HIS A 80 13.87 -10.87 -6.92
N LYS A 81 14.91 -11.38 -6.25
CA LYS A 81 14.94 -12.76 -5.76
C LYS A 81 13.83 -13.04 -4.72
N LEU A 82 13.58 -12.08 -3.83
CA LEU A 82 12.47 -12.15 -2.87
C LEU A 82 11.14 -12.33 -3.61
N THR A 83 10.88 -11.49 -4.62
CA THR A 83 9.65 -11.56 -5.42
C THR A 83 9.49 -12.89 -6.15
N GLU A 84 10.56 -13.43 -6.73
CA GLU A 84 10.54 -14.75 -7.39
C GLU A 84 10.22 -15.88 -6.41
N VAL A 85 10.82 -15.88 -5.22
CA VAL A 85 10.59 -16.90 -4.18
C VAL A 85 9.17 -16.79 -3.64
N ALA A 86 8.72 -15.58 -3.32
CA ALA A 86 7.37 -15.31 -2.84
C ALA A 86 6.29 -15.79 -3.84
N LYS A 87 6.51 -15.55 -5.14
CA LYS A 87 5.63 -16.04 -6.21
C LYS A 87 5.51 -17.58 -6.21
N LYS A 88 6.60 -18.29 -5.97
CA LYS A 88 6.58 -19.78 -5.85
C LYS A 88 5.80 -20.23 -4.63
N MET A 89 5.77 -19.42 -3.58
CA MET A 89 5.02 -19.65 -2.35
C MET A 89 3.56 -19.16 -2.42
N ASN A 90 3.12 -18.68 -3.58
CA ASN A 90 1.79 -18.10 -3.81
C ASN A 90 1.54 -16.85 -2.94
N ILE A 91 2.58 -16.03 -2.75
CA ILE A 91 2.54 -14.74 -2.07
C ILE A 91 2.70 -13.65 -3.12
N HIS A 92 1.76 -12.68 -3.13
CA HIS A 92 1.90 -11.47 -3.93
C HIS A 92 2.82 -10.48 -3.19
N VAL A 93 3.83 -9.97 -3.89
CA VAL A 93 4.76 -8.97 -3.33
C VAL A 93 4.58 -7.66 -4.06
N GLU A 94 4.37 -6.58 -3.31
CA GLU A 94 4.37 -5.22 -3.82
C GLU A 94 5.43 -4.38 -3.09
N MET A 95 6.27 -3.68 -3.87
CA MET A 95 7.20 -2.70 -3.32
C MET A 95 6.43 -1.42 -3.06
N ILE A 96 6.44 -0.96 -1.81
CA ILE A 96 5.78 0.27 -1.38
C ILE A 96 6.80 1.27 -0.85
N THR A 97 6.44 2.54 -0.88
CA THR A 97 7.22 3.66 -0.33
C THR A 97 6.46 4.33 0.81
N GLU A 98 7.02 5.37 1.43
CA GLU A 98 6.34 6.18 2.44
C GLU A 98 5.02 6.76 1.89
N ASP A 99 4.98 7.14 0.61
CA ASP A 99 3.78 7.71 -0.02
C ASP A 99 2.61 6.71 -0.10
N ASP A 100 2.90 5.41 -0.09
CA ASP A 100 1.91 4.34 -0.11
C ASP A 100 1.41 3.95 1.29
N ALA A 101 1.82 4.64 2.35
CA ALA A 101 1.49 4.32 3.75
C ALA A 101 -0.01 4.17 4.01
N ILE A 102 -0.84 4.94 3.29
CA ILE A 102 -2.31 4.88 3.39
C ILE A 102 -2.87 3.52 2.96
N ARG A 103 -2.16 2.80 2.09
CA ARG A 103 -2.55 1.49 1.56
C ARG A 103 -2.00 0.32 2.38
N LEU A 104 -1.22 0.59 3.44
CA LEU A 104 -0.53 -0.45 4.20
C LEU A 104 -1.48 -1.55 4.68
N LEU A 105 -2.68 -1.19 5.13
CA LEU A 105 -3.65 -2.14 5.67
C LEU A 105 -4.39 -2.98 4.59
N GLU A 106 -4.08 -2.78 3.30
CA GLU A 106 -4.53 -3.65 2.21
C GLU A 106 -3.74 -4.97 2.14
N PHE A 107 -2.61 -5.07 2.87
CA PHE A 107 -1.70 -6.20 2.85
C PHE A 107 -1.84 -7.08 4.11
N ASP A 108 -1.43 -8.35 3.99
CA ASP A 108 -1.42 -9.30 5.11
C ASP A 108 -0.14 -9.20 5.95
N ALA A 109 0.94 -8.71 5.35
CA ALA A 109 2.24 -8.59 6.01
C ALA A 109 3.04 -7.39 5.52
N LEU A 110 3.93 -6.89 6.39
CA LEU A 110 4.90 -5.83 6.09
C LEU A 110 6.32 -6.32 6.28
N PHE A 111 7.18 -6.14 5.27
CA PHE A 111 8.61 -6.35 5.35
C PHE A 111 9.37 -5.05 5.10
N ILE A 112 10.04 -4.53 6.12
CA ILE A 112 10.77 -3.26 6.03
C ILE A 112 12.15 -3.53 5.45
N ARG A 113 12.47 -2.89 4.31
CA ARG A 113 13.77 -2.97 3.61
C ARG A 113 14.36 -1.60 3.33
N THR A 114 14.18 -0.70 4.28
CA THR A 114 14.84 0.60 4.40
C THR A 114 15.30 0.77 5.84
N THR A 115 16.20 1.72 6.08
CA THR A 115 16.76 1.96 7.41
C THR A 115 15.67 2.26 8.43
N THR A 116 15.73 1.59 9.59
CA THR A 116 14.78 1.75 10.68
C THR A 116 15.36 2.63 11.79
N SER A 117 14.54 3.53 12.33
CA SER A 117 14.88 4.38 13.47
C SER A 117 13.62 4.78 14.22
N LEU A 118 13.72 5.04 15.53
CA LEU A 118 12.59 5.40 16.40
C LEU A 118 11.88 6.69 15.96
N ASN A 119 12.62 7.65 15.41
CA ASN A 119 12.08 8.94 14.95
C ASN A 119 11.84 8.96 13.43
N HIS A 120 11.57 7.80 12.84
CA HIS A 120 11.43 7.64 11.40
C HIS A 120 10.06 7.04 11.06
N TYR A 121 9.54 7.34 9.86
CA TYR A 121 8.25 6.81 9.41
C TYR A 121 8.18 5.28 9.44
N THR A 122 9.30 4.59 9.25
CA THR A 122 9.39 3.12 9.31
C THR A 122 8.91 2.56 10.65
N PHE A 123 9.24 3.23 11.78
CA PHE A 123 8.77 2.82 13.09
C PHE A 123 7.25 3.01 13.23
N HIS A 124 6.73 4.14 12.74
CA HIS A 124 5.28 4.39 12.76
C HIS A 124 4.51 3.38 11.92
N LEU A 125 5.02 3.02 10.72
CA LEU A 125 4.41 2.01 9.88
C LEU A 125 4.48 0.61 10.50
N SER A 126 5.61 0.27 11.15
CA SER A 126 5.76 -0.98 11.91
C SER A 126 4.73 -1.05 13.04
N GLN A 127 4.55 0.04 13.81
CA GLN A 127 3.54 0.10 14.87
C GLN A 127 2.11 -0.04 14.32
N LEU A 128 1.79 0.70 13.25
CA LEU A 128 0.47 0.65 12.62
C LEU A 128 0.13 -0.77 12.16
N ALA A 129 1.07 -1.43 11.48
CA ALA A 129 0.90 -2.79 10.99
C ALA A 129 0.70 -3.77 12.17
N ALA A 130 1.57 -3.71 13.19
CA ALA A 130 1.49 -4.58 14.36
C ALA A 130 0.19 -4.40 15.15
N GLN A 131 -0.28 -3.15 15.35
CA GLN A 131 -1.54 -2.84 16.03
C GLN A 131 -2.77 -3.38 15.30
N ASN A 132 -2.68 -3.53 13.97
CA ASN A 132 -3.74 -4.10 13.14
C ASN A 132 -3.59 -5.61 12.89
N GLY A 133 -2.69 -6.28 13.62
CA GLY A 133 -2.53 -7.74 13.55
C GLY A 133 -1.79 -8.24 12.32
N MET A 134 -1.14 -7.36 11.55
CA MET A 134 -0.29 -7.76 10.42
C MET A 134 1.00 -8.42 10.91
N ALA A 135 1.50 -9.40 10.16
CA ALA A 135 2.87 -9.89 10.36
C ALA A 135 3.88 -8.82 9.92
N VAL A 136 4.81 -8.45 10.80
CA VAL A 136 5.77 -7.36 10.55
C VAL A 136 7.21 -7.82 10.76
N ILE A 137 8.07 -7.46 9.83
CA ILE A 137 9.54 -7.56 9.92
C ILE A 137 10.11 -6.22 9.41
N ASP A 138 10.82 -5.43 10.19
CA ASP A 138 11.12 -5.55 11.62
C ASP A 138 9.91 -5.07 12.46
N ASP A 139 9.56 -5.82 13.49
CA ASP A 139 8.50 -5.43 14.41
C ASP A 139 8.93 -4.26 15.33
N PRO A 140 7.96 -3.52 15.93
CA PRO A 140 8.27 -2.33 16.72
C PRO A 140 9.22 -2.60 17.89
N LEU A 141 9.08 -3.75 18.55
CA LEU A 141 9.93 -4.11 19.69
C LEU A 141 11.36 -4.41 19.24
N SER A 142 11.52 -5.10 18.12
CA SER A 142 12.81 -5.36 17.48
C SER A 142 13.50 -4.05 17.07
N ILE A 143 12.76 -3.09 16.50
CA ILE A 143 13.30 -1.77 16.16
C ILE A 143 13.81 -1.05 17.42
N ILE A 144 13.01 -1.01 18.51
CA ILE A 144 13.42 -0.38 19.78
C ILE A 144 14.70 -1.02 20.33
N ARG A 145 14.75 -2.34 20.32
CA ARG A 145 15.87 -3.10 20.90
C ARG A 145 17.16 -2.95 20.07
N CYS A 146 17.04 -3.04 18.75
CA CYS A 146 18.21 -3.03 17.86
C CYS A 146 18.76 -1.63 17.58
N THR A 147 17.94 -0.58 17.64
CA THR A 147 18.41 0.81 17.46
C THR A 147 19.07 1.38 18.72
N ASN A 148 18.77 0.85 19.89
CA ASN A 148 19.41 1.24 21.15
C ASN A 148 20.63 0.37 21.42
N LYS A 149 21.82 0.89 21.13
CA LYS A 149 23.09 0.14 21.29
C LYS A 149 23.37 -0.28 22.73
N VAL A 150 22.95 0.51 23.70
CA VAL A 150 23.12 0.19 25.15
C VAL A 150 22.23 -0.99 25.51
N TYR A 151 20.98 -0.96 25.07
CA TYR A 151 20.04 -2.05 25.30
C TYR A 151 20.49 -3.34 24.60
N LEU A 152 20.91 -3.23 23.34
CA LEU A 152 21.41 -4.37 22.57
C LEU A 152 22.64 -5.01 23.25
N TRP A 153 23.56 -4.19 23.75
CA TRP A 153 24.74 -4.66 24.47
C TRP A 153 24.36 -5.40 25.76
N ALA A 154 23.46 -4.83 26.58
CA ALA A 154 22.98 -5.46 27.80
C ALA A 154 22.27 -6.79 27.53
N PHE A 155 21.47 -6.86 26.45
CA PHE A 155 20.76 -8.07 26.03
C PHE A 155 21.72 -9.19 25.56
N LEU A 156 22.82 -8.84 24.89
CA LEU A 156 23.81 -9.82 24.40
C LEU A 156 24.69 -10.38 25.53
N LEU A 157 24.74 -9.73 26.71
CA LEU A 157 25.52 -10.17 27.88
C LEU A 157 24.68 -10.96 28.90
N SER A 158 23.36 -11.00 28.72
CA SER A 158 22.44 -11.77 29.57
C SER A 158 22.21 -13.18 29.02
#